data_920383ade94d530672978c649aad82f8
#
_entry.id   920383ade94d530672978c649aad82f8
#
_cell.length_a   1.000
_cell.length_b   1.000
_cell.length_c   1.000
_cell.angle_alpha   90.00
_cell.angle_beta   90.00
_cell.angle_gamma   90.00
#
_symmetry.space_group_name_H-M   'P 1'
#
loop_
_entity.id
_entity.type
_entity.pdbx_description
1 polymer ?
#
loop_
_entity_poly.entity_id
_entity_poly.type
_entity_poly.pdbx_seq_one_letter_code
_entity_poly.pdbx_strand_id
1 'polypeptide(L)'
;MTLLVDTSVWSLAFRRDRAGPSPEVDALKSALEVGETVVTTGLVLQELLQGFAGPRDRTKIVDRFGALPLLTPDRQDHIEAAEIRNRCRRA
;
A
#
# COMPACT_ATOMS: atom_id res chain seq x y z
N MET A 1 -16.17 1.67 -0.70
CA MET A 1 -15.27 1.93 0.44
C MET A 1 -13.92 2.38 -0.07
N THR A 2 -13.30 3.32 0.61
CA THR A 2 -11.96 3.80 0.25
C THR A 2 -10.93 3.11 1.13
N LEU A 3 -9.90 2.52 0.51
CA LEU A 3 -8.86 1.79 1.22
C LEU A 3 -7.50 2.47 1.04
N LEU A 4 -6.83 2.73 2.15
CA LEU A 4 -5.43 3.14 2.15
C LEU A 4 -4.60 1.92 2.58
N VAL A 5 -3.80 1.39 1.65
CA VAL A 5 -3.05 0.16 1.86
C VAL A 5 -1.64 0.47 2.33
N ASP A 6 -1.22 -0.20 3.40
CA ASP A 6 0.11 -0.03 3.98
C ASP A 6 1.22 -0.53 3.05
N THR A 7 2.40 0.06 3.18
CA THR A 7 3.59 -0.31 2.40
C THR A 7 3.91 -1.80 2.51
N SER A 8 3.76 -2.38 3.68
CA SER A 8 4.07 -3.80 3.91
C SER A 8 3.21 -4.72 3.04
N VAL A 9 1.94 -4.39 2.85
CA VAL A 9 1.03 -5.18 2.01
C VAL A 9 1.43 -5.06 0.55
N TRP A 10 1.73 -3.84 0.09
CA TRP A 10 2.22 -3.63 -1.27
C TRP A 10 3.53 -4.36 -1.51
N SER A 11 4.45 -4.34 -0.54
CA SER A 11 5.73 -5.06 -0.64
C SER A 11 5.51 -6.55 -0.85
N LEU A 12 4.60 -7.16 -0.10
CA LEU A 12 4.26 -8.56 -0.28
C LEU A 12 3.64 -8.83 -1.66
N ALA A 13 2.78 -7.95 -2.12
CA ALA A 13 2.12 -8.10 -3.42
C ALA A 13 3.11 -8.07 -4.59
N PHE A 14 4.18 -7.27 -4.48
CA PHE A 14 5.18 -7.15 -5.53
C PHE A 14 6.30 -8.19 -5.45
N ARG A 15 6.41 -8.94 -4.36
CA ARG A 15 7.43 -9.98 -4.24
C ARG A 15 7.07 -11.19 -5.09
N ARG A 16 8.05 -11.69 -5.84
CA ARG A 16 7.91 -12.87 -6.68
C ARG A 16 8.14 -14.16 -5.91
N ASP A 17 8.99 -14.10 -4.88
CA ASP A 17 9.42 -15.25 -4.09
C ASP A 17 8.61 -15.42 -2.81
N ARG A 18 7.44 -14.83 -2.77
CA ARG A 18 6.57 -14.94 -1.61
C ARG A 18 6.20 -16.40 -1.36
N ALA A 19 6.50 -16.88 -0.17
CA ALA A 19 6.19 -18.24 0.26
C ALA A 19 4.81 -18.27 0.91
N GLY A 20 3.84 -18.93 0.26
CA GLY A 20 2.53 -19.20 0.81
C GLY A 20 1.52 -18.06 0.63
N PRO A 21 0.27 -18.30 1.06
CA PRO A 21 -0.82 -17.35 0.91
C PRO A 21 -0.71 -16.18 1.88
N SER A 22 -1.23 -15.03 1.47
CA SER A 22 -1.29 -13.84 2.30
C SER A 22 -2.72 -13.31 2.28
N PRO A 23 -3.46 -13.36 3.41
CA PRO A 23 -4.80 -12.80 3.47
C PRO A 23 -4.84 -11.31 3.12
N GLU A 24 -3.82 -10.56 3.48
CA GLU A 24 -3.74 -9.13 3.20
C GLU A 24 -3.62 -8.86 1.70
N VAL A 25 -2.79 -9.61 1.00
CA VAL A 25 -2.64 -9.47 -0.45
C VAL A 25 -3.90 -9.93 -1.17
N ASP A 26 -4.53 -10.99 -0.71
CA ASP A 26 -5.78 -11.48 -1.29
C ASP A 26 -6.90 -10.47 -1.12
N ALA A 27 -6.98 -9.79 0.04
CA ALA A 27 -7.94 -8.73 0.28
C ALA A 27 -7.69 -7.53 -0.66
N LEU A 28 -6.44 -7.18 -0.88
CA LEU A 28 -6.07 -6.11 -1.81
C LEU A 28 -6.49 -6.46 -3.24
N LYS A 29 -6.20 -7.67 -3.68
CA LYS A 29 -6.59 -8.12 -5.03
C LYS A 29 -8.09 -8.10 -5.20
N SER A 30 -8.85 -8.59 -4.21
CA SER A 30 -10.31 -8.56 -4.25
C SER A 30 -10.84 -7.13 -4.34
N ALA A 31 -10.30 -6.21 -3.57
CA ALA A 31 -10.71 -4.80 -3.60
C ALA A 31 -10.50 -4.20 -4.98
N LEU A 32 -9.36 -4.48 -5.60
CA LEU A 32 -9.07 -3.98 -6.95
C LEU A 32 -10.00 -4.60 -8.00
N GLU A 33 -10.32 -5.87 -7.87
CA GLU A 33 -11.19 -6.59 -8.81
C GLU A 33 -12.64 -6.11 -8.74
N VAL A 34 -13.15 -5.83 -7.54
CA VAL A 34 -14.53 -5.35 -7.39
C VAL A 34 -14.67 -3.85 -7.59
N GLY A 35 -13.59 -3.15 -7.89
CA GLY A 35 -13.62 -1.73 -8.20
C GLY A 35 -13.72 -0.81 -6.98
N GLU A 36 -13.32 -1.27 -5.80
CA GLU A 36 -13.22 -0.40 -4.64
C GLU A 36 -12.12 0.65 -4.85
N THR A 37 -12.31 1.81 -4.24
CA THR A 37 -11.31 2.87 -4.34
C THR A 37 -10.10 2.55 -3.47
N VAL A 38 -8.98 2.27 -4.11
CA VAL A 38 -7.69 2.06 -3.43
C VAL A 38 -6.85 3.30 -3.65
N VAL A 39 -6.39 3.90 -2.56
CA VAL A 39 -5.61 5.14 -2.60
C VAL A 39 -4.24 4.89 -1.99
N THR A 40 -3.28 5.76 -2.31
CA THR A 40 -1.93 5.68 -1.77
C THR A 40 -1.40 7.07 -1.43
N THR A 41 -0.21 7.13 -0.85
CA THR A 41 0.48 8.39 -0.57
C THR A 41 1.84 8.38 -1.26
N GLY A 42 2.42 9.57 -1.40
CA GLY A 42 3.79 9.70 -1.93
C GLY A 42 4.81 8.97 -1.08
N LEU A 43 4.61 8.92 0.23
CA LEU A 43 5.51 8.19 1.13
C LEU A 43 5.49 6.69 0.86
N VAL A 44 4.31 6.10 0.68
CA VAL A 44 4.19 4.68 0.35
C VAL A 44 4.90 4.37 -0.96
N LEU A 45 4.68 5.19 -1.98
CA LEU A 45 5.35 5.03 -3.27
C LEU A 45 6.87 5.12 -3.13
N GLN A 46 7.35 6.10 -2.37
CA GLN A 46 8.77 6.29 -2.11
C GLN A 46 9.39 5.07 -1.42
N GLU A 47 8.75 4.57 -0.38
CA GLU A 47 9.24 3.40 0.37
C GLU A 47 9.31 2.16 -0.51
N LEU A 48 8.31 1.94 -1.38
CA LEU A 48 8.32 0.82 -2.30
C LEU A 48 9.46 0.92 -3.31
N LEU A 49 9.67 2.11 -3.88
CA LEU A 49 10.75 2.32 -4.85
C LEU A 49 12.12 2.16 -4.22
N GLN A 50 12.27 2.47 -2.94
CA GLN A 50 13.52 2.24 -2.20
C GLN A 50 13.76 0.75 -1.95
N GLY A 51 12.69 -0.01 -1.71
CA GLY A 51 12.79 -1.45 -1.45
C GLY A 51 12.94 -2.32 -2.70
N PHE A 52 12.55 -1.81 -3.86
CA PHE A 52 12.62 -2.55 -5.12
C PHE A 52 13.44 -1.75 -6.13
N ALA A 53 14.75 -1.85 -6.03
CA ALA A 53 15.68 -1.00 -6.77
C ALA A 53 15.89 -1.42 -8.24
N GLY A 54 15.49 -2.62 -8.63
CA GLY A 54 15.67 -3.11 -10.00
C GLY A 54 14.78 -2.36 -11.00
N PRO A 55 15.27 -2.14 -12.24
CA PRO A 55 14.51 -1.37 -13.23
C PRO A 55 13.18 -1.98 -13.62
N ARG A 56 13.09 -3.31 -13.63
CA ARG A 56 11.83 -4.00 -13.92
C ARG A 56 10.78 -3.78 -12.83
N ASP A 57 11.19 -3.89 -11.57
CA ASP A 57 10.30 -3.68 -10.44
C ASP A 57 9.90 -2.22 -10.34
N ARG A 58 10.83 -1.31 -10.59
CA ARG A 58 10.54 0.12 -10.61
C ARG A 58 9.46 0.46 -11.63
N THR A 59 9.60 -0.04 -12.86
CA THR A 59 8.61 0.19 -13.91
C THR A 59 7.23 -0.34 -13.52
N LYS A 60 7.19 -1.53 -12.95
CA LYS A 60 5.96 -2.17 -12.49
C LYS A 60 5.26 -1.34 -11.43
N ILE A 61 6.00 -0.86 -10.44
CA ILE A 61 5.47 -0.04 -9.34
C ILE A 61 4.95 1.29 -9.86
N VAL A 62 5.74 1.98 -10.69
CA VAL A 62 5.35 3.27 -11.25
C VAL A 62 4.08 3.15 -12.10
N ASP A 63 4.00 2.13 -12.94
CA ASP A 63 2.83 1.90 -13.78
C ASP A 63 1.59 1.61 -12.94
N ARG A 64 1.71 0.74 -11.93
CA ARG A 64 0.59 0.37 -11.07
C ARG A 64 0.09 1.56 -10.27
N PHE A 65 1.00 2.30 -9.65
CA PHE A 65 0.65 3.45 -8.82
C PHE A 65 0.18 4.65 -9.63
N GLY A 66 0.53 4.73 -10.91
CA GLY A 66 0.03 5.77 -11.79
C GLY A 66 -1.48 5.74 -11.98
N ALA A 67 -2.12 4.60 -11.74
CA ALA A 67 -3.57 4.44 -11.83
C ALA A 67 -4.28 4.70 -10.49
N LEU A 68 -3.56 4.91 -9.40
CA LEU A 68 -4.14 5.09 -8.07
C LEU A 68 -4.17 6.57 -7.68
N PRO A 69 -5.25 7.04 -7.04
CA PRO A 69 -5.27 8.39 -6.48
C PRO A 69 -4.19 8.55 -5.41
N LEU A 70 -3.46 9.66 -5.49
CA LEU A 70 -2.40 9.97 -4.54
C LEU A 70 -2.92 10.97 -3.52
N LEU A 71 -2.94 10.57 -2.26
CA LEU A 71 -3.33 11.45 -1.16
C LEU A 71 -2.12 12.25 -0.68
N THR A 72 -2.40 13.47 -0.24
CA THR A 72 -1.39 14.31 0.41
C THR A 72 -1.86 14.57 1.84
N PRO A 73 -1.54 13.67 2.80
CA PRO A 73 -1.99 13.83 4.18
C PRO A 73 -1.38 15.06 4.84
N ASP A 74 -2.18 15.74 5.65
CA ASP A 74 -1.69 16.85 6.45
C ASP A 74 -1.22 16.35 7.83
N ARG A 75 -0.82 17.29 8.70
CA ARG A 75 -0.34 16.94 10.04
C ARG A 75 -1.40 16.19 10.83
N GLN A 76 -2.63 16.64 10.77
CA GLN A 76 -3.73 16.02 11.53
C GLN A 76 -3.99 14.59 11.06
N ASP A 77 -3.93 14.33 9.76
CA ASP A 77 -4.09 12.99 9.21
C ASP A 77 -3.04 12.04 9.76
N HIS A 78 -1.80 12.49 9.87
CA HIS A 78 -0.70 11.69 10.43
C HIS A 78 -0.91 11.40 11.91
N ILE A 79 -1.37 12.38 12.67
CA ILE A 79 -1.66 12.23 14.10
C ILE A 79 -2.77 11.20 14.30
N GLU A 80 -3.86 11.32 13.56
CA GLU A 80 -4.99 10.40 13.65
C GLU A 80 -4.59 8.96 13.26
N ALA A 81 -3.78 8.81 12.24
CA ALA A 81 -3.29 7.50 11.82
C ALA A 81 -2.44 6.85 12.92
N ALA A 82 -1.57 7.63 13.58
CA ALA A 82 -0.76 7.14 14.69
C ALA A 82 -1.63 6.72 15.88
N GLU A 83 -2.67 7.48 16.20
CA GLU A 83 -3.59 7.17 17.28
C GLU A 83 -4.35 5.88 17.01
N ILE A 84 -4.83 5.69 15.79
CA ILE A 84 -5.54 4.47 15.38
C ILE A 84 -4.60 3.26 15.50
N ARG A 85 -3.37 3.39 15.03
CA ARG A 85 -2.39 2.32 15.12
C ARG A 85 -2.10 1.94 16.57
N ASN A 86 -1.94 2.94 17.44
CA ASN A 86 -1.68 2.71 18.85
C ASN A 86 -2.85 2.02 19.54
N ARG A 87 -4.09 2.39 19.22
CA ARG A 87 -5.27 1.71 19.72
C ARG A 87 -5.31 0.24 19.30
N CYS A 88 -5.00 -0.04 18.06
CA CYS A 88 -4.94 -1.42 17.55
C CYS A 88 -3.88 -2.26 18.29
N ARG A 89 -2.76 -1.67 18.66
CA ARG A 89 -1.71 -2.37 19.43
C ARG A 89 -2.12 -2.70 20.85
N ARG A 90 -2.99 -1.88 21.45
CA ARG A 90 -3.48 -2.09 22.81
C ARG A 90 -4.60 -3.13 22.88
N ALA A 91 -5.27 -3.32 21.78
CA ALA A 91 -6.33 -4.32 21.69
C ALA A 91 -5.74 -5.72 21.54
#